data_a08c5beee281878620a12ad58ffba7bc
#
_entry.id   a08c5beee281878620a12ad58ffba7bc
#
_cell.length_a   1.000
_cell.length_b   1.000
_cell.length_c   1.000
_cell.angle_alpha   90.00
_cell.angle_beta   90.00
_cell.angle_gamma   90.00
#
_symmetry.space_group_name_H-M   'P 1'
#
loop_
_entity.id
_entity.type
_entity.pdbx_description
1 polymer ?
#
loop_
_entity_poly.entity_id
_entity_poly.type
_entity_poly.pdbx_seq_one_letter_code
_entity_poly.pdbx_strand_id
1 'polypeptide(L)'
;GVGDVMVDIAHWLIKYKKVERVTAIARRGPVERKYNPKEIRAVCSNMDQEGIATEFARIKDRLAAVGQNADEVLASMTAEFTKCEPTGSPSKMGFRFLASPKRVLVDANNRVRALEMEENKLEPKGEDTAAVGLKQLYEFPVDSVVFAVGDRVDETVGLPYKNGVYVTNPNKTGNDPDDSLFQAYDEKSGQVVDGVFLAGWARKASEGLVGIAKRDGDWCAEVISRYLTTQATRSRGTMDGVIAKLHTILKDRKSRPVDLEGLKVLDTGEKAHAASPEAIGEFKFASNADMLAHIERGRG
;
A
#
# COMPACT_ATOMS: atom_id res chain seq x y z
N GLY A 1 -9.51 0.30 -4.36
CA GLY A 1 -9.02 1.60 -3.90
C GLY A 1 -8.49 2.45 -5.04
N VAL A 2 -8.30 3.74 -4.81
CA VAL A 2 -7.77 4.70 -5.80
C VAL A 2 -6.59 5.45 -5.16
N GLY A 3 -5.51 4.73 -4.92
CA GLY A 3 -4.24 5.21 -4.35
C GLY A 3 -3.05 4.76 -5.21
N ASP A 4 -1.81 5.08 -4.75
CA ASP A 4 -0.58 4.81 -5.51
C ASP A 4 -0.37 3.32 -5.81
N VAL A 5 -0.65 2.42 -4.87
CA VAL A 5 -0.58 0.96 -5.08
C VAL A 5 -1.48 0.50 -6.22
N MET A 6 -2.68 1.09 -6.38
CA MET A 6 -3.56 0.80 -7.51
C MET A 6 -2.91 1.25 -8.82
N VAL A 7 -2.24 2.41 -8.83
CA VAL A 7 -1.56 2.90 -10.04
C VAL A 7 -0.43 1.97 -10.45
N ASP A 8 0.40 1.52 -9.51
CA ASP A 8 1.49 0.57 -9.77
C ASP A 8 0.99 -0.75 -10.34
N ILE A 9 -0.05 -1.31 -9.75
CA ILE A 9 -0.67 -2.55 -10.23
C ILE A 9 -1.25 -2.34 -11.62
N ALA A 10 -1.97 -1.23 -11.85
CA ALA A 10 -2.53 -0.91 -13.16
C ALA A 10 -1.43 -0.74 -14.22
N HIS A 11 -0.34 -0.02 -13.90
CA HIS A 11 0.80 0.14 -14.77
C HIS A 11 1.40 -1.21 -15.19
N TRP A 12 1.63 -2.10 -14.22
CA TRP A 12 2.18 -3.43 -14.49
C TRP A 12 1.25 -4.27 -15.37
N LEU A 13 -0.06 -4.29 -15.08
CA LEU A 13 -1.05 -5.01 -15.87
C LEU A 13 -1.16 -4.47 -17.30
N ILE A 14 -1.18 -3.16 -17.47
CA ILE A 14 -1.30 -2.49 -18.77
C ILE A 14 -0.03 -2.70 -19.58
N LYS A 15 1.13 -2.34 -19.04
CA LYS A 15 2.39 -2.30 -19.78
C LYS A 15 2.93 -3.70 -20.10
N TYR A 16 2.93 -4.59 -19.11
CA TYR A 16 3.58 -5.90 -19.23
C TYR A 16 2.60 -7.04 -19.54
N LYS A 17 1.41 -7.03 -18.97
CA LYS A 17 0.41 -8.10 -19.23
C LYS A 17 -0.55 -7.75 -20.36
N LYS A 18 -0.63 -6.48 -20.75
CA LYS A 18 -1.46 -6.01 -21.85
C LYS A 18 -2.91 -6.49 -21.78
N VAL A 19 -3.45 -6.46 -20.56
CA VAL A 19 -4.86 -6.79 -20.31
C VAL A 19 -5.77 -5.86 -21.11
N GLU A 20 -6.97 -6.30 -21.47
CA GLU A 20 -7.90 -5.47 -22.27
C GLU A 20 -8.29 -4.20 -21.50
N ARG A 21 -8.67 -4.35 -20.23
CA ARG A 21 -9.15 -3.23 -19.41
C ARG A 21 -8.74 -3.39 -17.94
N VAL A 22 -8.38 -2.28 -17.32
CA VAL A 22 -8.26 -2.15 -15.86
C VAL A 22 -9.31 -1.15 -15.37
N THR A 23 -10.11 -1.52 -14.37
CA THR A 23 -11.06 -0.61 -13.75
C THR A 23 -10.73 -0.45 -12.26
N ALA A 24 -10.36 0.76 -11.86
CA ALA A 24 -10.13 1.10 -10.46
C ALA A 24 -11.47 1.37 -9.76
N ILE A 25 -11.78 0.58 -8.74
CA ILE A 25 -13.06 0.66 -8.01
C ILE A 25 -12.84 1.36 -6.68
N ALA A 26 -13.67 2.36 -6.37
CA ALA A 26 -13.64 3.10 -5.12
C ALA A 26 -15.02 3.20 -4.46
N ARG A 27 -15.05 3.02 -3.15
CA ARG A 27 -16.28 3.16 -2.35
C ARG A 27 -16.75 4.61 -2.26
N ARG A 28 -15.81 5.58 -2.27
CA ARG A 28 -16.06 7.02 -2.25
C ARG A 28 -15.97 7.61 -3.65
N GLY A 29 -16.07 8.93 -3.74
CA GLY A 29 -16.03 9.68 -4.98
C GLY A 29 -14.60 9.98 -5.47
N PRO A 30 -14.49 10.66 -6.62
CA PRO A 30 -13.20 11.04 -7.20
C PRO A 30 -12.45 12.13 -6.43
N VAL A 31 -13.14 12.94 -5.59
CA VAL A 31 -12.50 13.94 -4.73
C VAL A 31 -11.63 13.26 -3.67
N GLU A 32 -12.06 12.11 -3.18
CA GLU A 32 -11.37 11.32 -2.14
C GLU A 32 -10.27 10.39 -2.69
N ARG A 33 -9.84 10.60 -3.95
CA ARG A 33 -8.70 9.87 -4.52
C ARG A 33 -7.42 10.15 -3.74
N LYS A 34 -6.56 9.15 -3.66
CA LYS A 34 -5.33 9.22 -2.86
C LYS A 34 -4.05 8.89 -3.63
N TYR A 35 -4.12 8.75 -4.95
CA TYR A 35 -2.91 8.63 -5.75
C TYR A 35 -2.20 9.98 -5.88
N ASN A 36 -0.88 9.93 -5.99
CA ASN A 36 -0.10 11.11 -6.30
C ASN A 36 -0.24 11.46 -7.80
N PRO A 37 -0.50 12.73 -8.17
CA PRO A 37 -0.58 13.14 -9.59
C PRO A 37 0.67 12.85 -10.42
N LYS A 38 1.82 12.63 -9.79
CA LYS A 38 3.04 12.20 -10.51
C LYS A 38 2.98 10.73 -10.90
N GLU A 39 2.42 9.88 -10.05
CA GLU A 39 2.34 8.45 -10.30
C GLU A 39 1.33 8.10 -11.40
N ILE A 40 0.22 8.83 -11.49
CA ILE A 40 -0.80 8.59 -12.53
C ILE A 40 -0.24 8.74 -13.96
N ARG A 41 0.91 9.40 -14.15
CA ARG A 41 1.60 9.55 -15.43
C ARG A 41 1.96 8.22 -16.07
N ALA A 42 2.26 7.21 -15.25
CA ALA A 42 2.60 5.87 -15.71
C ALA A 42 1.46 5.16 -16.45
N VAL A 43 0.21 5.59 -16.30
CA VAL A 43 -0.98 4.96 -16.88
C VAL A 43 -1.89 5.92 -17.64
N CYS A 44 -1.65 7.24 -17.54
CA CYS A 44 -2.62 8.21 -18.08
C CYS A 44 -2.74 8.17 -19.61
N SER A 45 -1.75 7.66 -20.33
CA SER A 45 -1.85 7.43 -21.79
C SER A 45 -2.92 6.38 -22.16
N ASN A 46 -3.34 5.57 -21.21
CA ASN A 46 -4.32 4.50 -21.41
C ASN A 46 -5.72 4.85 -20.86
N MET A 47 -5.93 6.07 -20.37
CA MET A 47 -7.23 6.48 -19.82
C MET A 47 -8.33 6.43 -20.86
N ASP A 48 -9.41 5.76 -20.50
CA ASP A 48 -10.65 5.72 -21.28
C ASP A 48 -11.45 7.00 -21.01
N GLN A 49 -11.16 8.06 -21.78
CA GLN A 49 -11.75 9.39 -21.63
C GLN A 49 -13.28 9.37 -21.69
N GLU A 50 -13.84 8.62 -22.64
CA GLU A 50 -15.29 8.49 -22.81
C GLU A 50 -15.93 7.73 -21.64
N GLY A 51 -15.29 6.62 -21.20
CA GLY A 51 -15.73 5.85 -20.04
C GLY A 51 -15.67 6.67 -18.76
N ILE A 52 -14.65 7.51 -18.59
CA ILE A 52 -14.53 8.43 -17.44
C ILE A 52 -15.66 9.48 -17.46
N ALA A 53 -15.93 10.11 -18.61
CA ALA A 53 -17.01 11.08 -18.74
C ALA A 53 -18.38 10.44 -18.42
N THR A 54 -18.63 9.23 -18.91
CA THR A 54 -19.84 8.44 -18.62
C THR A 54 -19.96 8.13 -17.12
N GLU A 55 -18.86 7.77 -16.48
CA GLU A 55 -18.85 7.51 -15.04
C GLU A 55 -19.17 8.76 -14.23
N PHE A 56 -18.60 9.91 -14.61
CA PHE A 56 -18.90 11.18 -13.94
C PHE A 56 -20.36 11.59 -14.12
N ALA A 57 -20.93 11.41 -15.32
CA ALA A 57 -22.37 11.64 -15.56
C ALA A 57 -23.25 10.75 -14.64
N ARG A 58 -22.86 9.49 -14.44
CA ARG A 58 -23.59 8.54 -13.56
C ARG A 58 -23.62 8.97 -12.10
N ILE A 59 -22.54 9.59 -11.60
CA ILE A 59 -22.41 9.95 -10.17
C ILE A 59 -22.72 11.43 -9.88
N LYS A 60 -23.00 12.24 -10.89
CA LYS A 60 -23.14 13.72 -10.81
C LYS A 60 -24.05 14.15 -9.66
N ASP A 61 -25.25 13.61 -9.60
CA ASP A 61 -26.26 14.00 -8.59
C ASP A 61 -25.83 13.62 -7.16
N ARG A 62 -25.11 12.47 -7.03
CA ARG A 62 -24.61 12.02 -5.73
C ARG A 62 -23.43 12.83 -5.23
N LEU A 63 -22.61 13.38 -6.12
CA LEU A 63 -21.57 14.35 -5.79
C LEU A 63 -22.18 15.69 -5.38
N ALA A 64 -23.15 16.18 -6.16
CA ALA A 64 -23.85 17.42 -5.86
C ALA A 64 -24.56 17.41 -4.48
N ALA A 65 -25.06 16.24 -4.05
CA ALA A 65 -25.70 16.06 -2.74
C ALA A 65 -24.78 16.35 -1.53
N VAL A 66 -23.44 16.33 -1.73
CA VAL A 66 -22.45 16.70 -0.71
C VAL A 66 -21.65 17.95 -1.08
N GLY A 67 -22.17 18.76 -2.01
CA GLY A 67 -21.54 20.02 -2.43
C GLY A 67 -20.33 19.87 -3.37
N GLN A 68 -20.12 18.69 -3.95
CA GLN A 68 -19.05 18.44 -4.91
C GLN A 68 -19.56 18.67 -6.34
N ASN A 69 -18.89 19.53 -7.11
CA ASN A 69 -19.22 19.79 -8.52
C ASN A 69 -18.52 18.76 -9.43
N ALA A 70 -19.30 17.88 -10.05
CA ALA A 70 -18.78 16.81 -10.89
C ALA A 70 -17.95 17.31 -12.08
N ASP A 71 -18.34 18.41 -12.71
CA ASP A 71 -17.67 18.97 -13.90
C ASP A 71 -16.30 19.57 -13.50
N GLU A 72 -16.22 20.27 -12.36
CA GLU A 72 -14.98 20.82 -11.81
C GLU A 72 -14.02 19.69 -11.38
N VAL A 73 -14.56 18.65 -10.72
CA VAL A 73 -13.77 17.49 -10.28
C VAL A 73 -13.23 16.71 -11.47
N LEU A 74 -14.03 16.53 -12.52
CA LEU A 74 -13.58 15.91 -13.77
C LEU A 74 -12.46 16.74 -14.43
N ALA A 75 -12.64 18.06 -14.53
CA ALA A 75 -11.62 18.95 -15.07
C ALA A 75 -10.32 18.90 -14.26
N SER A 76 -10.41 18.93 -12.94
CA SER A 76 -9.25 18.78 -12.03
C SER A 76 -8.54 17.45 -12.22
N MET A 77 -9.29 16.36 -12.31
CA MET A 77 -8.72 15.01 -12.47
C MET A 77 -8.06 14.84 -13.84
N THR A 78 -8.70 15.34 -14.91
CA THR A 78 -8.13 15.23 -16.25
C THR A 78 -6.93 16.16 -16.47
N ALA A 79 -6.85 17.28 -15.72
CA ALA A 79 -5.68 18.14 -15.72
C ALA A 79 -4.41 17.45 -15.17
N GLU A 80 -4.58 16.39 -14.36
CA GLU A 80 -3.47 15.55 -13.87
C GLU A 80 -2.92 14.62 -14.96
N PHE A 81 -3.70 14.32 -16.03
CA PHE A 81 -3.31 13.45 -17.13
C PHE A 81 -2.37 14.17 -18.11
N THR A 82 -1.32 14.76 -17.57
CA THR A 82 -0.29 15.49 -18.31
C THR A 82 1.04 14.74 -18.22
N LYS A 83 1.87 14.88 -19.25
CA LYS A 83 3.18 14.22 -19.33
C LYS A 83 3.06 12.69 -19.15
N CYS A 84 2.02 12.12 -19.78
CA CYS A 84 1.78 10.69 -19.74
C CYS A 84 2.95 9.91 -20.36
N GLU A 85 3.34 8.84 -19.68
CA GLU A 85 4.34 7.91 -20.19
C GLU A 85 3.65 6.93 -21.15
N PRO A 86 4.20 6.69 -22.35
CA PRO A 86 3.64 5.70 -23.26
C PRO A 86 3.90 4.29 -22.74
N THR A 87 2.86 3.51 -22.58
CA THR A 87 2.98 2.11 -22.10
C THR A 87 3.24 1.11 -23.23
N GLY A 88 3.01 1.50 -24.48
CA GLY A 88 3.07 0.61 -25.63
C GLY A 88 1.96 -0.46 -25.66
N SER A 89 0.88 -0.26 -24.89
CA SER A 89 -0.25 -1.17 -24.78
C SER A 89 -1.57 -0.53 -25.24
N PRO A 90 -2.45 -1.26 -25.94
CA PRO A 90 -3.79 -0.80 -26.31
C PRO A 90 -4.80 -0.87 -25.14
N SER A 91 -4.39 -1.35 -23.99
CA SER A 91 -5.24 -1.49 -22.80
C SER A 91 -5.96 -0.20 -22.45
N LYS A 92 -7.15 -0.32 -21.86
CA LYS A 92 -7.93 0.82 -21.38
C LYS A 92 -7.96 0.84 -19.86
N MET A 93 -7.85 2.03 -19.28
CA MET A 93 -8.01 2.26 -17.83
C MET A 93 -9.20 3.16 -17.57
N GLY A 94 -10.05 2.75 -16.63
CA GLY A 94 -11.20 3.50 -16.19
C GLY A 94 -11.40 3.45 -14.69
N PHE A 95 -12.45 4.11 -14.23
CA PHE A 95 -12.81 4.19 -12.81
C PHE A 95 -14.28 3.78 -12.61
N ARG A 96 -14.57 3.26 -11.42
CA ARG A 96 -15.91 3.03 -10.90
C ARG A 96 -15.96 3.58 -9.48
N PHE A 97 -16.56 4.75 -9.31
CA PHE A 97 -16.71 5.43 -8.04
C PHE A 97 -18.04 5.10 -7.38
N LEU A 98 -18.17 5.44 -6.10
CA LEU A 98 -19.38 5.22 -5.31
C LEU A 98 -19.91 3.78 -5.42
N ALA A 99 -19.01 2.81 -5.36
CA ALA A 99 -19.31 1.40 -5.55
C ALA A 99 -18.50 0.54 -4.58
N SER A 100 -19.19 -0.29 -3.79
CA SER A 100 -18.59 -1.21 -2.83
C SER A 100 -18.65 -2.64 -3.33
N PRO A 101 -17.49 -3.32 -3.51
CA PRO A 101 -17.49 -4.77 -3.74
C PRO A 101 -18.08 -5.50 -2.53
N LYS A 102 -18.98 -6.46 -2.77
CA LYS A 102 -19.62 -7.30 -1.76
C LYS A 102 -19.07 -8.72 -1.78
N ARG A 103 -19.03 -9.31 -2.96
CA ARG A 103 -18.49 -10.67 -3.14
C ARG A 103 -18.01 -10.90 -4.57
N VAL A 104 -17.11 -11.85 -4.71
CA VAL A 104 -16.67 -12.35 -6.01
C VAL A 104 -17.66 -13.43 -6.45
N LEU A 105 -18.14 -13.32 -7.69
CA LEU A 105 -18.98 -14.31 -8.32
C LEU A 105 -18.15 -15.17 -9.26
N VAL A 106 -18.34 -16.48 -9.20
CA VAL A 106 -17.62 -17.45 -10.02
C VAL A 106 -18.56 -18.18 -10.97
N ASP A 107 -18.02 -18.73 -12.04
CA ASP A 107 -18.70 -19.62 -12.97
C ASP A 107 -18.73 -21.08 -12.47
N ALA A 108 -19.27 -21.98 -13.27
CA ALA A 108 -19.33 -23.42 -12.96
C ALA A 108 -17.94 -24.08 -12.84
N ASN A 109 -16.89 -23.46 -13.38
CA ASN A 109 -15.51 -23.93 -13.32
C ASN A 109 -14.70 -23.26 -12.20
N ASN A 110 -15.37 -22.56 -11.27
CA ASN A 110 -14.76 -21.79 -10.18
C ASN A 110 -13.83 -20.67 -10.67
N ARG A 111 -14.08 -20.10 -11.84
CA ARG A 111 -13.37 -18.93 -12.37
C ARG A 111 -14.18 -17.67 -12.07
N VAL A 112 -13.47 -16.58 -11.75
CA VAL A 112 -14.11 -15.28 -11.55
C VAL A 112 -14.85 -14.87 -12.81
N ARG A 113 -16.12 -14.45 -12.69
CA ARG A 113 -16.95 -13.94 -13.80
C ARG A 113 -17.47 -12.52 -13.55
N ALA A 114 -17.61 -12.12 -12.28
CA ALA A 114 -18.11 -10.80 -11.90
C ALA A 114 -17.79 -10.47 -10.45
N LEU A 115 -17.89 -9.18 -10.11
CA LEU A 115 -18.05 -8.70 -8.74
C LEU A 115 -19.52 -8.33 -8.51
N GLU A 116 -20.13 -8.81 -7.43
CA GLU A 116 -21.36 -8.22 -6.91
C GLU A 116 -20.98 -6.91 -6.22
N MET A 117 -21.57 -5.82 -6.69
CA MET A 117 -21.29 -4.46 -6.25
C MET A 117 -22.53 -3.85 -5.60
N GLU A 118 -22.33 -2.96 -4.64
CA GLU A 118 -23.38 -2.13 -4.07
C GLU A 118 -23.11 -0.67 -4.44
N GLU A 119 -24.16 0.02 -4.93
CA GLU A 119 -24.11 1.47 -5.14
C GLU A 119 -24.04 2.21 -3.81
N ASN A 120 -23.23 3.25 -3.77
CA ASN A 120 -23.05 4.11 -2.59
C ASN A 120 -23.52 5.53 -2.85
N LYS A 121 -23.88 6.23 -1.77
CA LYS A 121 -23.88 7.69 -1.67
C LYS A 121 -22.75 8.16 -0.75
N LEU A 122 -22.49 9.47 -0.76
CA LEU A 122 -21.63 10.11 0.22
C LEU A 122 -22.49 10.76 1.32
N GLU A 123 -21.99 10.76 2.54
CA GLU A 123 -22.50 11.54 3.66
C GLU A 123 -21.36 12.34 4.28
N PRO A 124 -21.59 13.59 4.71
CA PRO A 124 -20.56 14.38 5.40
C PRO A 124 -20.09 13.69 6.69
N LYS A 125 -18.77 13.71 6.93
CA LYS A 125 -18.14 13.17 8.13
C LYS A 125 -17.01 14.11 8.60
N GLY A 126 -17.35 15.11 9.40
CA GLY A 126 -16.42 16.18 9.74
C GLY A 126 -16.01 16.96 8.49
N GLU A 127 -14.72 17.07 8.24
CA GLU A 127 -14.15 17.72 7.03
C GLU A 127 -14.04 16.75 5.83
N ASP A 128 -14.35 15.47 6.00
CA ASP A 128 -14.27 14.41 4.98
C ASP A 128 -15.68 13.89 4.64
N THR A 129 -15.77 12.87 3.80
CA THR A 129 -16.99 12.15 3.47
C THR A 129 -16.90 10.67 3.82
N ALA A 130 -18.04 10.07 4.11
CA ALA A 130 -18.20 8.64 4.31
C ALA A 130 -19.04 8.03 3.18
N ALA A 131 -18.67 6.83 2.71
CA ALA A 131 -19.49 6.07 1.79
C ALA A 131 -20.56 5.29 2.55
N VAL A 132 -21.81 5.44 2.14
CA VAL A 132 -22.97 4.72 2.69
C VAL A 132 -23.64 3.93 1.58
N GLY A 133 -23.82 2.61 1.80
CA GLY A 133 -24.46 1.71 0.83
C GLY A 133 -25.94 1.99 0.65
N LEU A 134 -26.41 1.92 -0.58
CA LEU A 134 -27.82 2.15 -0.95
C LEU A 134 -28.64 0.87 -0.98
N LYS A 135 -28.07 -0.28 -0.66
CA LYS A 135 -28.69 -1.61 -0.78
C LYS A 135 -29.12 -1.96 -2.22
N GLN A 136 -28.57 -1.25 -3.20
CA GLN A 136 -28.79 -1.51 -4.64
C GLN A 136 -27.61 -2.33 -5.13
N LEU A 137 -27.83 -3.62 -5.34
CA LEU A 137 -26.85 -4.56 -5.80
C LEU A 137 -26.89 -4.71 -7.31
N TYR A 138 -25.72 -4.92 -7.93
CA TYR A 138 -25.58 -5.22 -9.34
C TYR A 138 -24.35 -6.07 -9.60
N GLU A 139 -24.32 -6.79 -10.70
CA GLU A 139 -23.13 -7.51 -11.14
C GLU A 139 -22.27 -6.62 -12.02
N PHE A 140 -20.97 -6.58 -11.73
CA PHE A 140 -19.97 -5.91 -12.54
C PHE A 140 -19.05 -6.99 -13.14
N PRO A 141 -19.13 -7.23 -14.47
CA PRO A 141 -18.36 -8.29 -15.12
C PRO A 141 -16.86 -8.03 -15.01
N VAL A 142 -16.14 -9.04 -14.51
CA VAL A 142 -14.67 -9.06 -14.43
C VAL A 142 -14.20 -10.50 -14.47
N ASP A 143 -12.99 -10.75 -14.95
CA ASP A 143 -12.32 -12.05 -14.91
C ASP A 143 -11.25 -12.14 -13.81
N SER A 144 -10.81 -11.01 -13.31
CA SER A 144 -9.76 -10.92 -12.30
C SER A 144 -10.02 -9.79 -11.30
N VAL A 145 -9.67 -10.01 -10.05
CA VAL A 145 -9.82 -9.02 -8.97
C VAL A 145 -8.52 -8.89 -8.21
N VAL A 146 -8.01 -7.66 -8.11
CA VAL A 146 -6.83 -7.33 -7.30
C VAL A 146 -7.22 -6.34 -6.22
N PHE A 147 -6.87 -6.65 -4.97
CA PHE A 147 -7.16 -5.79 -3.83
C PHE A 147 -6.02 -4.80 -3.60
N ALA A 148 -6.33 -3.51 -3.71
CA ALA A 148 -5.46 -2.37 -3.37
C ALA A 148 -6.22 -1.45 -2.41
N VAL A 149 -6.59 -1.97 -1.24
CA VAL A 149 -7.51 -1.32 -0.29
C VAL A 149 -6.82 -0.75 0.95
N GLY A 150 -5.50 -0.74 0.96
CA GLY A 150 -4.65 -0.35 2.08
C GLY A 150 -4.30 -1.54 3.00
N ASP A 151 -3.39 -1.27 3.92
CA ASP A 151 -2.84 -2.25 4.85
C ASP A 151 -3.32 -1.99 6.27
N ARG A 152 -3.12 -2.97 7.13
CA ARG A 152 -3.31 -2.88 8.58
C ARG A 152 -2.07 -3.42 9.25
N VAL A 153 -1.79 -2.93 10.44
CA VAL A 153 -0.76 -3.53 11.30
C VAL A 153 -1.21 -4.93 11.74
N ASP A 154 -0.22 -5.78 12.01
CA ASP A 154 -0.47 -7.11 12.57
C ASP A 154 -0.82 -6.99 14.06
N GLU A 155 -2.08 -7.24 14.37
CA GLU A 155 -2.62 -7.18 15.74
C GLU A 155 -1.99 -8.23 16.65
N THR A 156 -1.42 -9.31 16.11
CA THR A 156 -0.79 -10.41 16.87
C THR A 156 0.56 -10.04 17.48
N VAL A 157 1.15 -8.90 17.06
CA VAL A 157 2.38 -8.37 17.68
C VAL A 157 2.18 -7.99 19.14
N GLY A 158 0.92 -7.76 19.55
CA GLY A 158 0.57 -7.48 20.95
C GLY A 158 0.78 -6.01 21.36
N LEU A 159 0.99 -5.11 20.40
CA LEU A 159 1.00 -3.67 20.65
C LEU A 159 -0.40 -3.08 20.55
N PRO A 160 -0.72 -2.02 21.33
CA PRO A 160 -1.97 -1.30 21.20
C PRO A 160 -2.16 -0.76 19.80
N TYR A 161 -3.31 -1.03 19.19
CA TYR A 161 -3.64 -0.57 17.83
C TYR A 161 -5.03 0.04 17.75
N LYS A 162 -5.22 0.95 16.80
CA LYS A 162 -6.47 1.66 16.54
C LYS A 162 -6.53 2.12 15.08
N ASN A 163 -7.67 1.92 14.43
CA ASN A 163 -7.87 2.32 13.03
C ASN A 163 -6.84 1.75 12.04
N GLY A 164 -6.31 0.56 12.31
CA GLY A 164 -5.36 -0.13 11.42
C GLY A 164 -3.90 0.27 11.58
N VAL A 165 -3.56 1.08 12.59
CA VAL A 165 -2.18 1.48 12.96
C VAL A 165 -1.92 1.23 14.44
N TYR A 166 -0.65 1.12 14.84
CA TYR A 166 -0.31 1.10 16.26
C TYR A 166 -0.47 2.49 16.86
N VAL A 167 -0.87 2.53 18.13
CA VAL A 167 -1.12 3.77 18.86
C VAL A 167 0.19 4.43 19.26
N THR A 168 0.36 5.71 18.93
CA THR A 168 1.48 6.54 19.38
C THR A 168 1.09 7.41 20.55
N ASN A 169 2.11 7.90 21.30
CA ASN A 169 1.93 8.74 22.46
C ASN A 169 1.22 10.06 22.09
N PRO A 170 0.06 10.39 22.67
CA PRO A 170 -0.65 11.63 22.38
C PRO A 170 -0.01 12.88 23.03
N ASN A 171 0.89 12.70 24.01
CA ASN A 171 1.47 13.76 24.79
C ASN A 171 2.77 14.26 24.14
N LYS A 172 2.76 15.47 23.59
CA LYS A 172 3.92 16.09 22.97
C LYS A 172 5.07 16.23 23.96
N THR A 173 6.29 15.92 23.50
CA THR A 173 7.52 16.05 24.29
C THR A 173 8.21 17.41 24.11
N GLY A 174 7.89 18.12 23.00
CA GLY A 174 8.51 19.40 22.68
C GLY A 174 9.87 19.30 21.96
N ASN A 175 10.35 18.09 21.69
CA ASN A 175 11.53 17.86 20.87
C ASN A 175 11.23 18.03 19.37
N ASP A 176 12.26 18.16 18.54
CA ASP A 176 12.13 18.15 17.09
C ASP A 176 13.13 17.13 16.50
N PRO A 177 12.65 16.08 15.80
CA PRO A 177 11.24 15.64 15.72
C PRO A 177 10.68 15.25 17.10
N ASP A 178 9.37 15.45 17.29
CA ASP A 178 8.71 15.16 18.56
C ASP A 178 8.70 13.66 18.85
N ASP A 179 9.24 13.25 20.00
CA ASP A 179 9.38 11.85 20.39
C ASP A 179 8.04 11.13 20.49
N SER A 180 6.99 11.84 20.90
CA SER A 180 5.64 11.29 21.04
C SER A 180 5.09 10.69 19.75
N LEU A 181 5.49 11.23 18.61
CA LEU A 181 5.07 10.73 17.30
C LEU A 181 5.54 9.31 17.01
N PHE A 182 6.57 8.83 17.71
CA PHE A 182 7.23 7.55 17.44
C PHE A 182 7.14 6.57 18.59
N GLN A 183 6.85 7.02 19.82
CA GLN A 183 6.70 6.15 20.99
C GLN A 183 5.40 5.35 20.93
N ALA A 184 5.47 4.02 21.05
CA ALA A 184 4.28 3.21 21.21
C ALA A 184 3.58 3.53 22.56
N TYR A 185 2.25 3.58 22.57
CA TYR A 185 1.47 4.03 23.72
C TYR A 185 0.31 3.11 24.03
N ASP A 186 0.13 2.80 25.29
CA ASP A 186 -1.00 2.04 25.78
C ASP A 186 -2.07 2.98 26.36
N GLU A 187 -3.17 3.16 25.64
CA GLU A 187 -4.32 3.99 26.09
C GLU A 187 -4.97 3.47 27.37
N LYS A 188 -4.83 2.17 27.69
CA LYS A 188 -5.45 1.59 28.90
C LYS A 188 -4.68 1.91 30.17
N SER A 189 -3.37 1.83 30.12
CA SER A 189 -2.50 2.20 31.25
C SER A 189 -2.17 3.69 31.27
N GLY A 190 -2.37 4.41 30.16
CA GLY A 190 -1.98 5.80 30.00
C GLY A 190 -0.47 6.00 29.91
N GLN A 191 0.29 5.00 29.48
CA GLN A 191 1.75 5.01 29.52
C GLN A 191 2.38 4.67 28.16
N VAL A 192 3.57 5.21 27.94
CA VAL A 192 4.45 4.83 26.84
C VAL A 192 4.93 3.39 27.06
N VAL A 193 4.95 2.59 26.01
CA VAL A 193 5.56 1.26 26.03
C VAL A 193 7.07 1.43 25.93
N ASP A 194 7.77 1.28 27.04
CA ASP A 194 9.21 1.58 27.14
C ASP A 194 10.05 0.78 26.13
N GLY A 195 10.93 1.47 25.43
CA GLY A 195 11.84 0.89 24.45
C GLY A 195 11.18 0.47 23.14
N VAL A 196 9.90 0.80 22.90
CA VAL A 196 9.19 0.47 21.67
C VAL A 196 8.89 1.72 20.87
N PHE A 197 9.41 1.75 19.63
CA PHE A 197 9.24 2.85 18.70
C PHE A 197 8.60 2.37 17.40
N LEU A 198 7.81 3.25 16.80
CA LEU A 198 7.02 2.98 15.60
C LEU A 198 7.46 3.93 14.48
N ALA A 199 7.68 3.41 13.29
CA ALA A 199 8.05 4.22 12.12
C ALA A 199 7.30 3.76 10.86
N GLY A 200 7.23 4.64 9.87
CA GLY A 200 6.64 4.34 8.57
C GLY A 200 5.19 3.93 8.66
N TRP A 201 4.82 2.89 7.93
CA TRP A 201 3.44 2.43 7.84
C TRP A 201 2.89 1.80 9.14
N ALA A 202 3.75 1.38 10.05
CA ALA A 202 3.32 0.89 11.37
C ALA A 202 2.57 1.95 12.19
N ARG A 203 2.86 3.24 11.97
CA ARG A 203 2.20 4.36 12.68
C ARG A 203 1.30 5.23 11.81
N LYS A 204 1.45 5.23 10.48
CA LYS A 204 0.70 6.11 9.57
C LYS A 204 -0.14 5.37 8.53
N ALA A 205 -0.29 4.05 8.64
CA ALA A 205 -0.80 3.23 7.56
C ALA A 205 0.03 3.42 6.27
N SER A 206 -0.46 2.97 5.12
CA SER A 206 0.21 3.13 3.83
C SER A 206 -0.02 4.54 3.25
N GLU A 207 0.37 5.57 3.98
CA GLU A 207 0.30 6.96 3.51
C GLU A 207 1.62 7.38 2.87
N GLY A 208 1.55 7.82 1.62
CA GLY A 208 2.66 8.40 0.86
C GLY A 208 3.62 7.39 0.25
N LEU A 209 4.54 7.92 -0.54
CA LEU A 209 5.56 7.17 -1.28
C LEU A 209 6.74 6.78 -0.39
N VAL A 210 7.62 5.94 -0.93
CA VAL A 210 8.85 5.45 -0.27
C VAL A 210 9.68 6.57 0.38
N GLY A 211 9.76 7.75 -0.25
CA GLY A 211 10.48 8.90 0.30
C GLY A 211 9.89 9.44 1.61
N ILE A 212 8.56 9.36 1.79
CA ILE A 212 7.89 9.75 3.03
C ILE A 212 8.20 8.74 4.13
N ALA A 213 8.13 7.44 3.82
CA ALA A 213 8.44 6.36 4.75
C ALA A 213 9.93 6.40 5.17
N LYS A 214 10.85 6.69 4.24
CA LYS A 214 12.27 6.88 4.54
C LYS A 214 12.48 8.02 5.53
N ARG A 215 11.96 9.22 5.25
CA ARG A 215 12.07 10.38 6.14
C ARG A 215 11.50 10.10 7.53
N ASP A 216 10.38 9.38 7.59
CA ASP A 216 9.77 8.95 8.85
C ASP A 216 10.71 8.03 9.64
N GLY A 217 11.40 7.12 8.96
CA GLY A 217 12.44 6.27 9.56
C GLY A 217 13.65 7.07 10.07
N ASP A 218 14.13 8.06 9.31
CA ASP A 218 15.23 8.93 9.70
C ASP A 218 14.89 9.70 10.98
N TRP A 219 13.70 10.29 11.06
CA TRP A 219 13.21 10.97 12.26
C TRP A 219 13.06 10.03 13.47
N CYS A 220 12.53 8.82 13.25
CA CYS A 220 12.45 7.80 14.30
C CYS A 220 13.84 7.43 14.83
N ALA A 221 14.83 7.33 13.95
CA ALA A 221 16.22 7.03 14.36
C ALA A 221 16.81 8.12 15.26
N GLU A 222 16.50 9.40 14.99
CA GLU A 222 16.90 10.51 15.87
C GLU A 222 16.24 10.39 17.26
N VAL A 223 14.94 10.07 17.32
CA VAL A 223 14.21 9.85 18.56
C VAL A 223 14.82 8.68 19.36
N ILE A 224 15.09 7.57 18.68
CA ILE A 224 15.73 6.39 19.30
C ILE A 224 17.12 6.75 19.82
N SER A 225 17.90 7.54 19.07
CA SER A 225 19.23 7.98 19.48
C SER A 225 19.16 8.79 20.77
N ARG A 226 18.25 9.75 20.87
CA ARG A 226 18.02 10.53 22.12
C ARG A 226 17.62 9.62 23.28
N TYR A 227 16.68 8.70 23.05
CA TYR A 227 16.27 7.74 24.08
C TYR A 227 17.47 6.92 24.58
N LEU A 228 18.31 6.40 23.70
CA LEU A 228 19.45 5.56 24.09
C LEU A 228 20.49 6.34 24.91
N THR A 229 20.66 7.66 24.71
CA THR A 229 21.57 8.47 25.53
C THR A 229 21.07 8.62 26.97
N THR A 230 19.78 8.50 27.23
CA THR A 230 19.21 8.58 28.58
C THR A 230 19.20 7.23 29.32
N GLN A 231 19.47 6.14 28.59
CA GLN A 231 19.44 4.79 29.20
C GLN A 231 20.77 4.49 29.90
N ALA A 232 20.68 3.95 31.12
CA ALA A 232 21.85 3.42 31.78
C ALA A 232 22.45 2.29 30.97
N THR A 233 23.76 2.28 30.81
CA THR A 233 24.49 1.21 30.14
C THR A 233 24.24 -0.11 30.89
N ARG A 234 23.37 -0.95 30.36
CA ARG A 234 23.14 -2.29 30.91
C ARG A 234 24.10 -3.25 30.24
N SER A 235 25.01 -3.85 30.98
CA SER A 235 25.80 -4.97 30.50
C SER A 235 24.87 -6.17 30.27
N ARG A 236 24.43 -6.37 29.03
CA ARG A 236 23.57 -7.51 28.65
C ARG A 236 24.35 -8.62 27.93
N GLY A 237 25.62 -8.74 28.19
CA GLY A 237 26.51 -9.67 27.51
C GLY A 237 27.20 -9.03 26.29
N THR A 238 27.99 -9.83 25.59
CA THR A 238 28.65 -9.42 24.35
C THR A 238 27.68 -9.45 23.16
N MET A 239 27.95 -8.66 22.13
CA MET A 239 27.21 -8.69 20.87
C MET A 239 27.18 -10.11 20.29
N ASP A 240 28.30 -10.83 20.34
CA ASP A 240 28.40 -12.22 19.86
C ASP A 240 27.46 -13.16 20.62
N GLY A 241 27.32 -12.97 21.93
CA GLY A 241 26.38 -13.74 22.75
C GLY A 241 24.92 -13.48 22.35
N VAL A 242 24.56 -12.23 22.03
CA VAL A 242 23.21 -11.88 21.56
C VAL A 242 22.95 -12.51 20.17
N ILE A 243 23.90 -12.41 19.26
CA ILE A 243 23.81 -13.00 17.92
C ILE A 243 23.69 -14.53 18.02
N ALA A 244 24.51 -15.20 18.81
CA ALA A 244 24.44 -16.64 19.01
C ALA A 244 23.07 -17.09 19.54
N LYS A 245 22.51 -16.36 20.51
CA LYS A 245 21.16 -16.61 21.03
C LYS A 245 20.09 -16.42 19.95
N LEU A 246 20.19 -15.37 19.14
CA LEU A 246 19.28 -15.13 18.02
C LEU A 246 19.34 -16.28 17.02
N HIS A 247 20.54 -16.74 16.64
CA HIS A 247 20.72 -17.86 15.73
C HIS A 247 20.07 -19.15 16.27
N THR A 248 20.19 -19.40 17.58
CA THR A 248 19.52 -20.54 18.20
C THR A 248 18.00 -20.44 18.07
N ILE A 249 17.43 -19.28 18.39
CA ILE A 249 15.96 -19.05 18.27
C ILE A 249 15.49 -19.24 16.80
N LEU A 250 16.25 -18.71 15.84
CA LEU A 250 15.90 -18.83 14.43
C LEU A 250 15.96 -20.29 13.97
N LYS A 251 16.96 -21.04 14.41
CA LYS A 251 17.09 -22.47 14.12
C LYS A 251 15.93 -23.28 14.69
N ASP A 252 15.55 -23.04 15.94
CA ASP A 252 14.42 -23.72 16.61
C ASP A 252 13.10 -23.43 15.90
N ARG A 253 12.93 -22.22 15.36
CA ARG A 253 11.79 -21.80 14.54
C ARG A 253 11.87 -22.28 13.08
N LYS A 254 12.92 -23.02 12.71
CA LYS A 254 13.21 -23.42 11.32
C LYS A 254 13.29 -22.24 10.34
N SER A 255 13.60 -21.05 10.86
CA SER A 255 13.80 -19.84 10.05
C SER A 255 15.19 -19.88 9.42
N ARG A 256 15.28 -19.42 8.18
CA ARG A 256 16.53 -19.36 7.40
C ARG A 256 16.88 -17.90 7.15
N PRO A 257 17.64 -17.24 8.04
CA PRO A 257 18.03 -15.85 7.84
C PRO A 257 19.00 -15.74 6.65
N VAL A 258 18.84 -14.66 5.90
CA VAL A 258 19.74 -14.29 4.80
C VAL A 258 20.64 -13.17 5.30
N ASP A 259 21.95 -13.36 5.19
CA ASP A 259 22.96 -12.35 5.48
C ASP A 259 23.22 -11.44 4.28
N LEU A 260 24.08 -10.43 4.45
CA LEU A 260 24.41 -9.49 3.40
C LEU A 260 25.08 -10.12 2.18
N GLU A 261 25.82 -11.21 2.36
CA GLU A 261 26.44 -11.93 1.22
C GLU A 261 25.38 -12.68 0.43
N GLY A 262 24.47 -13.36 1.11
CA GLY A 262 23.31 -13.99 0.46
C GLY A 262 22.44 -12.99 -0.28
N LEU A 263 22.23 -11.80 0.29
CA LEU A 263 21.48 -10.73 -0.37
C LEU A 263 22.21 -10.25 -1.65
N LYS A 264 23.53 -10.11 -1.65
CA LYS A 264 24.31 -9.75 -2.84
C LYS A 264 24.22 -10.81 -3.93
N VAL A 265 24.27 -12.09 -3.56
CA VAL A 265 24.10 -13.21 -4.51
C VAL A 265 22.72 -13.13 -5.15
N LEU A 266 21.68 -12.91 -4.34
CA LEU A 266 20.30 -12.76 -4.83
C LEU A 266 20.15 -11.58 -5.79
N ASP A 267 20.60 -10.39 -5.41
CA ASP A 267 20.53 -9.18 -6.23
C ASP A 267 21.28 -9.33 -7.57
N THR A 268 22.45 -9.97 -7.53
CA THR A 268 23.22 -10.25 -8.75
C THR A 268 22.47 -11.21 -9.68
N GLY A 269 21.86 -12.26 -9.13
CA GLY A 269 21.08 -13.21 -9.89
C GLY A 269 19.82 -12.58 -10.50
N GLU A 270 19.09 -11.77 -9.73
CA GLU A 270 17.91 -11.04 -10.22
C GLU A 270 18.26 -10.07 -11.37
N LYS A 271 19.36 -9.33 -11.24
CA LYS A 271 19.85 -8.44 -12.29
C LYS A 271 20.27 -9.21 -13.55
N ALA A 272 20.93 -10.35 -13.40
CA ALA A 272 21.33 -11.19 -14.52
C ALA A 272 20.10 -11.74 -15.28
N HIS A 273 19.05 -12.16 -14.56
CA HIS A 273 17.80 -12.60 -15.18
C HIS A 273 17.07 -11.44 -15.87
N ALA A 274 17.04 -10.26 -15.25
CA ALA A 274 16.42 -9.07 -15.83
C ALA A 274 17.13 -8.58 -17.12
N ALA A 275 18.40 -8.89 -17.27
CA ALA A 275 19.18 -8.56 -18.47
C ALA A 275 18.98 -9.56 -19.62
N SER A 276 18.25 -10.66 -19.41
CA SER A 276 17.98 -11.63 -20.47
C SER A 276 17.03 -11.07 -21.54
N PRO A 277 17.17 -11.47 -22.82
CA PRO A 277 16.28 -11.00 -23.89
C PRO A 277 14.80 -11.34 -23.67
N GLU A 278 14.51 -12.38 -22.89
CA GLU A 278 13.15 -12.81 -22.56
C GLU A 278 12.56 -12.06 -21.37
N ALA A 279 13.36 -11.27 -20.66
CA ALA A 279 12.92 -10.54 -19.48
C ALA A 279 11.96 -9.39 -19.86
N ILE A 280 10.83 -9.35 -19.15
CA ILE A 280 9.87 -8.27 -19.26
C ILE A 280 9.99 -7.41 -18.00
N GLY A 281 10.86 -6.39 -18.05
CA GLY A 281 11.09 -5.48 -16.93
C GLY A 281 11.99 -6.05 -15.83
N GLU A 282 11.81 -5.63 -14.58
CA GLU A 282 12.56 -6.16 -13.44
C GLU A 282 12.20 -7.62 -13.17
N PHE A 283 13.21 -8.43 -12.92
CA PHE A 283 13.00 -9.80 -12.48
C PHE A 283 13.12 -9.88 -10.96
N LYS A 284 12.20 -10.63 -10.35
CA LYS A 284 12.25 -11.02 -8.93
C LYS A 284 11.87 -12.49 -8.80
N PHE A 285 12.57 -13.22 -7.94
CA PHE A 285 12.16 -14.59 -7.64
C PHE A 285 10.78 -14.61 -6.98
N ALA A 286 9.90 -15.48 -7.44
CA ALA A 286 8.49 -15.50 -7.04
C ALA A 286 8.26 -16.10 -5.63
N SER A 287 9.20 -16.86 -5.10
CA SER A 287 9.06 -17.51 -3.80
C SER A 287 10.33 -17.46 -2.95
N ASN A 288 10.16 -17.51 -1.63
CA ASN A 288 11.28 -17.64 -0.70
C ASN A 288 12.10 -18.89 -0.96
N ALA A 289 11.48 -19.98 -1.41
CA ALA A 289 12.18 -21.24 -1.74
C ALA A 289 13.14 -21.03 -2.91
N ASP A 290 12.70 -20.35 -3.97
CA ASP A 290 13.55 -20.06 -5.14
C ASP A 290 14.70 -19.11 -4.78
N MET A 291 14.42 -18.07 -3.97
CA MET A 291 15.44 -17.14 -3.48
C MET A 291 16.52 -17.88 -2.67
N LEU A 292 16.12 -18.71 -1.72
CA LEU A 292 17.04 -19.46 -0.88
C LEU A 292 17.85 -20.49 -1.71
N ALA A 293 17.20 -21.18 -2.63
CA ALA A 293 17.89 -22.12 -3.52
C ALA A 293 18.92 -21.42 -4.44
N HIS A 294 18.60 -20.19 -4.90
CA HIS A 294 19.55 -19.40 -5.68
C HIS A 294 20.76 -18.97 -4.84
N ILE A 295 20.53 -18.50 -3.61
CA ILE A 295 21.60 -18.10 -2.67
C ILE A 295 22.52 -19.28 -2.36
N GLU A 296 21.96 -20.48 -2.13
CA GLU A 296 22.75 -21.69 -1.84
C GLU A 296 23.65 -22.07 -3.01
N ARG A 297 23.15 -22.05 -4.25
CA ARG A 297 23.94 -22.30 -5.45
C ARG A 297 25.05 -21.27 -5.68
N GLY A 298 24.82 -20.02 -5.33
CA GLY A 298 25.80 -18.96 -5.53
C GLY A 298 26.86 -18.85 -4.43
N ARG A 299 26.74 -19.62 -3.34
CA ARG A 299 27.75 -19.72 -2.26
C ARG A 299 28.69 -20.93 -2.39
N GLY A 300 28.37 -21.88 -3.27
CA GLY A 300 29.23 -23.04 -3.59
C GLY A 300 30.07 -22.78 -4.81
#